data_8e9957f4d83f1d2a293366a10ea2c555
#
_entry.id   8e9957f4d83f1d2a293366a10ea2c555
#
_cell.length_a   1.000
_cell.length_b   1.000
_cell.length_c   1.000
_cell.angle_alpha   90.00
_cell.angle_beta   90.00
_cell.angle_gamma   90.00
#
_symmetry.space_group_name_H-M   'P 1'
#
loop_
_entity.id
_entity.type
_entity.pdbx_description
1 polymer ?
#
loop_
_entity_poly.entity_id
_entity_poly.type
_entity_poly.pdbx_seq_one_letter_code
_entity_poly.pdbx_strand_id
1 'polypeptide(L)'
;GVAHRLKAPTFVVVGAMVAGQVGARAAALLSGTALQSDGGAPALVLNGPGEPLGAFIAAWAAVEAGRLVAGRTSLDILVTPTLSVCAGGSAGLLVGPPISRLMISLGQLVNWGTERQPLLMGIIVSALMGIILTLPISSAALGIILDLSGLAAGAATIGCTTQMVGFAVASYRENRFAGLIAQGLGTSMLQVPNIVRHPLIWVPPTLASAILGPITTMVLGMQSNAIGSGMGSAGLVGQIMTFQTMS
;
A
#
# COMPACT_ATOMS: atom_id res chain seq x y z
N GLY A 1 -8.61 11.24 -7.95
CA GLY A 1 -7.35 10.57 -8.16
C GLY A 1 -6.96 10.47 -9.63
N VAL A 2 -6.69 9.26 -10.14
CA VAL A 2 -6.13 8.99 -11.48
C VAL A 2 -6.92 9.67 -12.58
N ALA A 3 -8.22 9.41 -12.67
CA ALA A 3 -9.10 9.96 -13.69
C ALA A 3 -9.12 11.51 -13.72
N HIS A 4 -9.11 12.15 -12.55
CA HIS A 4 -9.06 13.60 -12.44
C HIS A 4 -7.72 14.17 -12.96
N ARG A 5 -6.60 13.55 -12.63
CA ARG A 5 -5.27 13.96 -13.13
C ARG A 5 -5.15 13.78 -14.63
N LEU A 6 -5.82 12.80 -15.20
CA LEU A 6 -5.88 12.56 -16.63
C LEU A 6 -6.94 13.44 -17.33
N LYS A 7 -7.62 14.35 -16.62
CA LYS A 7 -8.68 15.23 -17.15
C LYS A 7 -9.78 14.44 -17.86
N ALA A 8 -10.18 13.30 -17.30
CA ALA A 8 -11.24 12.47 -17.88
C ALA A 8 -12.62 13.12 -17.74
N PRO A 9 -13.56 12.90 -18.68
CA PRO A 9 -14.95 13.33 -18.55
C PRO A 9 -15.62 12.80 -17.28
N THR A 10 -16.64 13.48 -16.77
CA THR A 10 -17.29 13.15 -15.49
C THR A 10 -17.79 11.71 -15.41
N PHE A 11 -18.43 11.21 -16.46
CA PHE A 11 -18.94 9.83 -16.51
C PHE A 11 -17.81 8.79 -16.45
N VAL A 12 -16.67 9.09 -17.07
CA VAL A 12 -15.47 8.25 -17.00
C VAL A 12 -14.88 8.27 -15.57
N VAL A 13 -14.89 9.43 -14.90
CA VAL A 13 -14.43 9.53 -13.52
C VAL A 13 -15.24 8.62 -12.59
N VAL A 14 -16.57 8.64 -12.71
CA VAL A 14 -17.46 7.78 -11.92
C VAL A 14 -17.19 6.29 -12.21
N GLY A 15 -17.10 5.91 -13.49
CA GLY A 15 -16.76 4.53 -13.88
C GLY A 15 -15.41 4.08 -13.35
N ALA A 16 -14.39 4.94 -13.39
CA ALA A 16 -13.07 4.65 -12.85
C ALA A 16 -13.03 4.51 -11.32
N MET A 17 -13.93 5.19 -10.59
CA MET A 17 -14.06 5.01 -9.13
C MET A 17 -14.58 3.61 -8.80
N VAL A 18 -15.62 3.16 -9.50
CA VAL A 18 -16.19 1.81 -9.31
C VAL A 18 -15.18 0.73 -9.72
N ALA A 19 -14.59 0.87 -10.91
CA ALA A 19 -13.56 -0.07 -11.39
C ALA A 19 -12.36 -0.15 -10.42
N GLY A 20 -11.93 0.98 -9.86
CA GLY A 20 -10.87 1.03 -8.87
C GLY A 20 -11.21 0.24 -7.59
N GLN A 21 -12.47 0.27 -7.14
CA GLN A 21 -12.91 -0.54 -6.00
C GLN A 21 -12.90 -2.04 -6.32
N VAL A 22 -13.29 -2.43 -7.53
CA VAL A 22 -13.21 -3.82 -8.00
C VAL A 22 -11.75 -4.28 -8.02
N GLY A 23 -10.86 -3.49 -8.64
CA GLY A 23 -9.44 -3.80 -8.73
C GLY A 23 -8.74 -3.87 -7.36
N ALA A 24 -9.12 -2.98 -6.43
CA ALA A 24 -8.60 -3.00 -5.07
C ALA A 24 -8.91 -4.29 -4.31
N ARG A 25 -9.98 -4.99 -4.66
CA ARG A 25 -10.46 -6.18 -3.96
C ARG A 25 -10.63 -7.41 -4.87
N ALA A 26 -9.94 -7.41 -6.00
CA ALA A 26 -10.07 -8.44 -7.02
C ALA A 26 -9.84 -9.85 -6.49
N ALA A 27 -8.84 -10.04 -5.62
CA ALA A 27 -8.57 -11.34 -5.01
C ALA A 27 -9.72 -11.83 -4.12
N ALA A 28 -10.27 -10.95 -3.27
CA ALA A 28 -11.38 -11.29 -2.39
C ALA A 28 -12.68 -11.57 -3.17
N LEU A 29 -12.90 -10.84 -4.27
CA LEU A 29 -14.03 -11.07 -5.15
C LEU A 29 -13.94 -12.42 -5.88
N LEU A 30 -12.77 -12.75 -6.42
CA LEU A 30 -12.55 -14.01 -7.15
C LEU A 30 -12.53 -15.24 -6.25
N SER A 31 -12.04 -15.10 -5.01
CA SER A 31 -12.04 -16.19 -4.01
C SER A 31 -13.42 -16.39 -3.33
N GLY A 32 -14.36 -15.47 -3.56
CA GLY A 32 -15.66 -15.49 -2.91
C GLY A 32 -15.65 -15.05 -1.43
N THR A 33 -14.51 -14.70 -0.87
CA THR A 33 -14.37 -14.25 0.53
C THR A 33 -15.03 -12.90 0.80
N ALA A 34 -15.33 -12.14 -0.24
CA ALA A 34 -16.08 -10.90 -0.16
C ALA A 34 -17.60 -11.12 0.02
N LEU A 35 -18.10 -12.35 -0.17
CA LEU A 35 -19.50 -12.70 0.02
C LEU A 35 -19.67 -13.34 1.42
N GLN A 36 -20.36 -12.66 2.31
CA GLN A 36 -20.70 -13.17 3.63
C GLN A 36 -22.21 -13.40 3.72
N SER A 37 -22.60 -14.52 4.29
CA SER A 37 -23.99 -14.89 4.53
C SER A 37 -24.15 -15.27 6.00
N ASP A 38 -24.60 -14.33 6.81
CA ASP A 38 -24.95 -14.57 8.23
C ASP A 38 -26.43 -14.94 8.37
N GLY A 39 -26.84 -16.05 7.72
CA GLY A 39 -28.21 -16.54 7.81
C GLY A 39 -29.28 -15.73 7.07
N GLY A 40 -28.86 -14.74 6.25
CA GLY A 40 -29.72 -13.91 5.40
C GLY A 40 -29.30 -13.97 3.94
N ALA A 41 -29.74 -12.98 3.14
CA ALA A 41 -29.29 -12.84 1.76
C ALA A 41 -27.77 -12.59 1.73
N PRO A 42 -27.03 -13.16 0.76
CA PRO A 42 -25.60 -12.95 0.64
C PRO A 42 -25.30 -11.47 0.46
N ALA A 43 -24.51 -10.91 1.36
CA ALA A 43 -24.08 -9.50 1.31
C ALA A 43 -22.62 -9.40 0.86
N LEU A 44 -22.32 -8.40 0.01
CA LEU A 44 -20.96 -8.09 -0.38
C LEU A 44 -20.31 -7.26 0.74
N VAL A 45 -19.39 -7.86 1.47
CA VAL A 45 -18.66 -7.21 2.56
C VAL A 45 -17.23 -6.91 2.11
N LEU A 46 -16.93 -5.63 1.96
CA LEU A 46 -15.64 -5.12 1.49
C LEU A 46 -14.79 -4.67 2.67
N ASN A 47 -14.33 -5.62 3.47
CA ASN A 47 -13.50 -5.36 4.64
C ASN A 47 -12.03 -5.13 4.28
N GLY A 48 -11.35 -4.38 5.14
CA GLY A 48 -9.91 -4.17 5.08
C GLY A 48 -9.44 -3.16 4.03
N PRO A 49 -8.16 -2.81 4.08
CA PRO A 49 -7.52 -1.97 3.08
C PRO A 49 -7.43 -2.75 1.76
N GLY A 50 -7.94 -2.16 0.67
CA GLY A 50 -7.77 -2.76 -0.65
C GLY A 50 -6.34 -2.61 -1.17
N GLU A 51 -6.03 -3.31 -2.28
CA GLU A 51 -4.73 -3.23 -2.92
C GLU A 51 -4.60 -1.97 -3.81
N PRO A 52 -3.71 -1.00 -3.45
CA PRO A 52 -3.58 0.24 -4.19
C PRO A 52 -3.15 0.05 -5.65
N LEU A 53 -2.30 -0.93 -5.93
CA LEU A 53 -1.81 -1.21 -7.28
C LEU A 53 -2.93 -1.77 -8.16
N GLY A 54 -3.74 -2.70 -7.63
CA GLY A 54 -4.91 -3.22 -8.32
C GLY A 54 -5.95 -2.13 -8.60
N ALA A 55 -6.20 -1.26 -7.61
CA ALA A 55 -7.07 -0.10 -7.78
C ALA A 55 -6.58 0.87 -8.86
N PHE A 56 -5.27 1.13 -8.90
CA PHE A 56 -4.66 2.03 -9.88
C PHE A 56 -4.82 1.50 -11.31
N ILE A 57 -4.46 0.22 -11.54
CA ILE A 57 -4.53 -0.40 -12.87
C ILE A 57 -5.97 -0.47 -13.37
N ALA A 58 -6.90 -0.87 -12.51
CA ALA A 58 -8.33 -0.90 -12.86
C ALA A 58 -8.86 0.50 -13.19
N ALA A 59 -8.56 1.52 -12.40
CA ALA A 59 -8.97 2.88 -12.64
C ALA A 59 -8.34 3.45 -13.92
N TRP A 60 -7.07 3.14 -14.19
CA TRP A 60 -6.38 3.57 -15.41
C TRP A 60 -7.01 2.94 -16.65
N ALA A 61 -7.23 1.62 -16.66
CA ALA A 61 -7.88 0.92 -17.76
C ALA A 61 -9.32 1.45 -17.99
N ALA A 62 -10.06 1.74 -16.93
CA ALA A 62 -11.38 2.35 -17.01
C ALA A 62 -11.35 3.73 -17.69
N VAL A 63 -10.34 4.55 -17.37
CA VAL A 63 -10.17 5.88 -17.97
C VAL A 63 -9.85 5.77 -19.45
N GLU A 64 -8.92 4.91 -19.83
CA GLU A 64 -8.54 4.75 -21.23
C GLU A 64 -9.74 4.22 -22.07
N ALA A 65 -10.42 3.18 -21.60
CA ALA A 65 -11.60 2.64 -22.28
C ALA A 65 -12.76 3.68 -22.36
N GLY A 66 -13.03 4.38 -21.25
CA GLY A 66 -14.11 5.37 -21.22
C GLY A 66 -13.87 6.56 -22.14
N ARG A 67 -12.61 7.03 -22.24
CA ARG A 67 -12.22 8.13 -23.13
C ARG A 67 -12.43 7.80 -24.62
N LEU A 68 -12.32 6.53 -25.01
CA LEU A 68 -12.55 6.11 -26.39
C LEU A 68 -13.99 6.31 -26.84
N VAL A 69 -14.96 6.28 -25.91
CA VAL A 69 -16.39 6.30 -26.21
C VAL A 69 -17.09 7.58 -25.75
N ALA A 70 -16.53 8.27 -24.75
CA ALA A 70 -17.11 9.48 -24.18
C ALA A 70 -17.41 10.53 -25.26
N GLY A 71 -18.67 11.00 -25.29
CA GLY A 71 -19.17 12.00 -26.25
C GLY A 71 -19.37 11.50 -27.68
N ARG A 72 -19.23 10.20 -27.96
CA ARG A 72 -19.40 9.63 -29.32
C ARG A 72 -20.75 8.98 -29.55
N THR A 73 -21.57 8.82 -28.52
CA THR A 73 -22.88 8.17 -28.60
C THR A 73 -23.96 9.06 -28.05
N SER A 74 -25.18 8.95 -28.59
CA SER A 74 -26.36 9.67 -28.09
C SER A 74 -26.77 9.22 -26.67
N LEU A 75 -26.34 8.03 -26.24
CA LEU A 75 -26.60 7.44 -24.93
C LEU A 75 -25.34 7.46 -24.03
N ASP A 76 -24.53 8.52 -24.14
CA ASP A 76 -23.23 8.64 -23.44
C ASP A 76 -23.32 8.42 -21.92
N ILE A 77 -24.41 8.85 -21.31
CA ILE A 77 -24.68 8.68 -19.87
C ILE A 77 -24.75 7.21 -19.42
N LEU A 78 -25.12 6.28 -20.31
CA LEU A 78 -25.18 4.85 -20.02
C LEU A 78 -23.95 4.11 -20.54
N VAL A 79 -23.57 4.39 -21.80
CA VAL A 79 -22.50 3.63 -22.48
C VAL A 79 -21.13 3.91 -21.88
N THR A 80 -20.82 5.16 -21.60
CA THR A 80 -19.49 5.55 -21.11
C THR A 80 -19.17 4.98 -19.70
N PRO A 81 -20.03 5.13 -18.67
CA PRO A 81 -19.71 4.55 -17.37
C PRO A 81 -19.75 3.02 -17.40
N THR A 82 -20.68 2.41 -18.15
CA THR A 82 -20.76 0.94 -18.27
C THR A 82 -19.48 0.38 -18.88
N LEU A 83 -19.02 0.93 -20.01
CA LEU A 83 -17.78 0.49 -20.64
C LEU A 83 -16.57 0.72 -19.73
N SER A 84 -16.50 1.86 -19.06
CA SER A 84 -15.43 2.17 -18.11
C SER A 84 -15.39 1.15 -16.96
N VAL A 85 -16.53 0.82 -16.37
CA VAL A 85 -16.62 -0.17 -15.28
C VAL A 85 -16.27 -1.56 -15.77
N CYS A 86 -16.82 -1.99 -16.91
CA CYS A 86 -16.55 -3.32 -17.46
C CYS A 86 -15.07 -3.50 -17.84
N ALA A 87 -14.50 -2.54 -18.57
CA ALA A 87 -13.09 -2.62 -18.99
C ALA A 87 -12.12 -2.51 -17.81
N GLY A 88 -12.35 -1.54 -16.93
CA GLY A 88 -11.52 -1.37 -15.74
C GLY A 88 -11.69 -2.48 -14.73
N GLY A 89 -12.92 -2.94 -14.50
CA GLY A 89 -13.23 -4.05 -13.61
C GLY A 89 -12.58 -5.36 -14.09
N SER A 90 -12.72 -5.71 -15.37
CA SER A 90 -12.06 -6.90 -15.95
C SER A 90 -10.54 -6.81 -15.88
N ALA A 91 -9.95 -5.67 -16.22
CA ALA A 91 -8.52 -5.45 -16.06
C ALA A 91 -8.07 -5.64 -14.59
N GLY A 92 -8.83 -5.08 -13.64
CA GLY A 92 -8.58 -5.26 -12.20
C GLY A 92 -8.67 -6.71 -11.75
N LEU A 93 -9.68 -7.46 -12.21
CA LEU A 93 -9.85 -8.88 -11.89
C LEU A 93 -8.74 -9.74 -12.49
N LEU A 94 -8.23 -9.41 -13.67
CA LEU A 94 -7.13 -10.14 -14.31
C LEU A 94 -5.78 -9.90 -13.61
N VAL A 95 -5.53 -8.66 -13.19
CA VAL A 95 -4.24 -8.27 -12.57
C VAL A 95 -4.25 -8.51 -11.05
N GLY A 96 -5.42 -8.58 -10.41
CA GLY A 96 -5.55 -8.81 -8.97
C GLY A 96 -4.85 -10.06 -8.44
N PRO A 97 -5.07 -11.26 -9.03
CA PRO A 97 -4.42 -12.49 -8.56
C PRO A 97 -2.88 -12.45 -8.60
N PRO A 98 -2.22 -11.97 -9.66
CA PRO A 98 -0.77 -11.78 -9.66
C PRO A 98 -0.27 -10.85 -8.55
N ILE A 99 -0.98 -9.73 -8.31
CA ILE A 99 -0.64 -8.79 -7.22
C ILE A 99 -0.78 -9.47 -5.86
N SER A 100 -1.87 -10.19 -5.62
CA SER A 100 -2.08 -10.93 -4.37
C SER A 100 -1.00 -11.99 -4.14
N ARG A 101 -0.57 -12.71 -5.18
CA ARG A 101 0.55 -13.66 -5.08
C ARG A 101 1.85 -12.96 -4.71
N LEU A 102 2.14 -11.81 -5.30
CA LEU A 102 3.29 -10.99 -4.95
C LEU A 102 3.25 -10.59 -3.46
N MET A 103 2.08 -10.14 -2.97
CA MET A 103 1.88 -9.78 -1.57
C MET A 103 2.12 -10.97 -0.64
N ILE A 104 1.57 -12.14 -0.96
CA ILE A 104 1.79 -13.37 -0.19
C ILE A 104 3.27 -13.74 -0.17
N SER A 105 3.99 -13.65 -1.31
CA SER A 105 5.41 -13.96 -1.38
C SER A 105 6.25 -12.99 -0.54
N LEU A 106 5.95 -11.70 -0.58
CA LEU A 106 6.59 -10.70 0.27
C LEU A 106 6.28 -10.96 1.75
N GLY A 107 5.05 -11.34 2.06
CA GLY A 107 4.63 -11.76 3.39
C GLY A 107 5.43 -12.95 3.90
N GLN A 108 5.60 -13.98 3.09
CA GLN A 108 6.42 -15.15 3.45
C GLN A 108 7.88 -14.77 3.70
N LEU A 109 8.44 -13.84 2.94
CA LEU A 109 9.79 -13.35 3.14
C LEU A 109 9.94 -12.61 4.47
N VAL A 110 8.96 -11.78 4.81
CA VAL A 110 8.92 -11.08 6.12
C VAL A 110 8.78 -12.10 7.24
N ASN A 111 7.86 -13.06 7.14
CA ASN A 111 7.65 -14.10 8.14
C ASN A 111 8.91 -14.95 8.35
N TRP A 112 9.61 -15.31 7.27
CA TRP A 112 10.90 -15.99 7.36
C TRP A 112 11.91 -15.15 8.17
N GLY A 113 11.91 -13.81 8.02
CA GLY A 113 12.72 -12.89 8.81
C GLY A 113 12.37 -12.92 10.30
N THR A 114 11.08 -13.06 10.67
CA THR A 114 10.63 -13.04 12.08
C THR A 114 11.05 -14.28 12.87
N GLU A 115 11.31 -15.40 12.20
CA GLU A 115 11.77 -16.65 12.83
C GLU A 115 13.25 -16.65 13.19
N ARG A 116 13.99 -15.59 12.86
CA ARG A 116 15.44 -15.48 13.10
C ARG A 116 15.74 -14.90 14.46
N GLN A 117 17.03 -14.93 14.82
CA GLN A 117 17.51 -14.26 16.05
C GLN A 117 17.18 -12.76 16.02
N PRO A 118 16.97 -12.11 17.17
CA PRO A 118 16.53 -10.71 17.23
C PRO A 118 17.39 -9.73 16.42
N LEU A 119 18.69 -9.97 16.30
CA LEU A 119 19.60 -9.17 15.48
C LEU A 119 19.22 -9.28 13.97
N LEU A 120 19.17 -10.51 13.45
CA LEU A 120 18.87 -10.77 12.04
C LEU A 120 17.42 -10.40 11.71
N MET A 121 16.50 -10.73 12.61
CA MET A 121 15.11 -10.31 12.50
C MET A 121 15.00 -8.78 12.40
N GLY A 122 15.69 -8.06 13.29
CA GLY A 122 15.72 -6.60 13.28
C GLY A 122 16.18 -6.05 11.93
N ILE A 123 17.28 -6.57 11.37
CA ILE A 123 17.82 -6.13 10.07
C ILE A 123 16.83 -6.44 8.93
N ILE A 124 16.41 -7.70 8.83
CA ILE A 124 15.61 -8.20 7.69
C ILE A 124 14.23 -7.57 7.68
N VAL A 125 13.53 -7.63 8.81
CA VAL A 125 12.14 -7.15 8.89
C VAL A 125 12.08 -5.63 8.73
N SER A 126 12.98 -4.86 9.35
CA SER A 126 13.00 -3.41 9.20
C SER A 126 13.31 -2.96 7.77
N ALA A 127 14.32 -3.57 7.13
CA ALA A 127 14.67 -3.24 5.76
C ALA A 127 13.56 -3.62 4.78
N LEU A 128 13.01 -4.84 4.86
CA LEU A 128 11.94 -5.31 3.99
C LEU A 128 10.67 -4.49 4.13
N MET A 129 10.19 -4.27 5.36
CA MET A 129 8.96 -3.49 5.58
C MET A 129 9.15 -2.03 5.17
N GLY A 130 10.31 -1.44 5.36
CA GLY A 130 10.64 -0.11 4.85
C GLY A 130 10.58 -0.04 3.31
N ILE A 131 11.15 -1.03 2.63
CA ILE A 131 11.08 -1.14 1.16
C ILE A 131 9.61 -1.30 0.70
N ILE A 132 8.88 -2.22 1.33
CA ILE A 132 7.47 -2.50 1.01
C ILE A 132 6.59 -1.26 1.18
N LEU A 133 6.79 -0.49 2.25
CA LEU A 133 6.05 0.78 2.47
C LEU A 133 6.26 1.79 1.33
N THR A 134 7.44 1.82 0.73
CA THR A 134 7.75 2.76 -0.35
C THR A 134 7.16 2.30 -1.69
N LEU A 135 6.96 1.00 -1.87
CA LEU A 135 6.32 0.45 -3.07
C LEU A 135 4.82 0.79 -3.11
N PRO A 136 4.19 0.81 -4.30
CA PRO A 136 2.75 1.05 -4.43
C PRO A 136 1.91 -0.18 -4.05
N ILE A 137 2.21 -0.77 -2.92
CA ILE A 137 1.53 -1.91 -2.30
C ILE A 137 1.15 -1.59 -0.86
N SER A 138 0.22 -2.35 -0.28
CA SER A 138 -0.29 -2.06 1.06
C SER A 138 0.56 -2.74 2.14
N SER A 139 1.53 -2.01 2.69
CA SER A 139 2.33 -2.47 3.84
C SER A 139 1.48 -2.69 5.10
N ALA A 140 0.44 -1.87 5.30
CA ALA A 140 -0.50 -2.05 6.40
C ALA A 140 -1.29 -3.37 6.27
N ALA A 141 -1.73 -3.71 5.04
CA ALA A 141 -2.38 -5.00 4.80
C ALA A 141 -1.44 -6.18 5.09
N LEU A 142 -0.16 -6.08 4.71
CA LEU A 142 0.83 -7.11 5.05
C LEU A 142 1.03 -7.26 6.55
N GLY A 143 1.18 -6.16 7.28
CA GLY A 143 1.30 -6.20 8.74
C GLY A 143 0.14 -6.93 9.41
N ILE A 144 -1.09 -6.69 8.93
CA ILE A 144 -2.32 -7.34 9.44
C ILE A 144 -2.39 -8.81 9.01
N ILE A 145 -2.12 -9.13 7.75
CA ILE A 145 -2.18 -10.51 7.22
C ILE A 145 -1.17 -11.42 7.91
N LEU A 146 0.02 -10.89 8.22
CA LEU A 146 1.08 -11.63 8.91
C LEU A 146 0.90 -11.64 10.43
N ASP A 147 -0.09 -10.92 10.94
CA ASP A 147 -0.32 -10.72 12.38
C ASP A 147 0.97 -10.33 13.13
N LEU A 148 1.70 -9.39 12.55
CA LEU A 148 2.98 -8.97 13.13
C LEU A 148 2.75 -8.36 14.53
N SER A 149 3.44 -8.89 15.52
CA SER A 149 3.32 -8.47 16.91
C SER A 149 4.66 -8.42 17.62
N GLY A 150 4.69 -7.82 18.80
CA GLY A 150 5.87 -7.76 19.65
C GLY A 150 7.08 -7.12 18.96
N LEU A 151 8.27 -7.72 19.13
CA LEU A 151 9.55 -7.20 18.60
C LEU A 151 9.58 -7.15 17.07
N ALA A 152 8.95 -8.11 16.39
CA ALA A 152 8.89 -8.12 14.92
C ALA A 152 8.08 -6.94 14.38
N ALA A 153 6.94 -6.63 15.02
CA ALA A 153 6.16 -5.45 14.69
C ALA A 153 6.91 -4.15 15.02
N GLY A 154 7.69 -4.13 16.10
CA GLY A 154 8.57 -3.02 16.46
C GLY A 154 9.64 -2.77 15.39
N ALA A 155 10.33 -3.84 14.94
CA ALA A 155 11.30 -3.76 13.86
C ALA A 155 10.68 -3.26 12.54
N ALA A 156 9.48 -3.74 12.21
CA ALA A 156 8.75 -3.29 11.03
C ALA A 156 8.36 -1.81 11.12
N THR A 157 7.85 -1.36 12.28
CA THR A 157 7.48 0.03 12.54
C THR A 157 8.67 0.97 12.38
N ILE A 158 9.83 0.63 12.94
CA ILE A 158 11.02 1.47 12.82
C ILE A 158 11.54 1.48 11.38
N GLY A 159 11.51 0.33 10.69
CA GLY A 159 11.89 0.24 9.29
C GLY A 159 11.06 1.15 8.40
N CYS A 160 9.74 1.09 8.55
CA CYS A 160 8.79 1.97 7.87
C CYS A 160 9.02 3.45 8.19
N THR A 161 9.18 3.78 9.49
CA THR A 161 9.43 5.16 9.95
C THR A 161 10.74 5.70 9.38
N THR A 162 11.82 4.91 9.45
CA THR A 162 13.14 5.30 8.96
C THR A 162 13.13 5.55 7.46
N GLN A 163 12.42 4.73 6.70
CA GLN A 163 12.26 4.91 5.26
C GLN A 163 11.55 6.23 4.93
N MET A 164 10.46 6.54 5.63
CA MET A 164 9.71 7.79 5.44
C MET A 164 10.55 9.02 5.81
N VAL A 165 11.14 9.02 6.99
CA VAL A 165 11.98 10.13 7.46
C VAL A 165 13.24 10.25 6.60
N GLY A 166 13.86 9.15 6.21
CA GLY A 166 15.04 9.14 5.35
C GLY A 166 14.78 9.82 4.01
N PHE A 167 13.67 9.50 3.33
CA PHE A 167 13.29 10.18 2.10
C PHE A 167 12.86 11.63 2.32
N ALA A 168 12.20 11.95 3.43
CA ALA A 168 11.84 13.31 3.78
C ALA A 168 13.09 14.18 3.93
N VAL A 169 14.12 13.70 4.62
CA VAL A 169 15.40 14.40 4.79
C VAL A 169 16.18 14.46 3.48
N ALA A 170 16.27 13.35 2.72
CA ALA A 170 16.98 13.31 1.45
C ALA A 170 16.41 14.30 0.43
N SER A 171 15.09 14.51 0.41
CA SER A 171 14.42 15.43 -0.50
C SER A 171 14.31 16.87 0.03
N TYR A 172 14.87 17.18 1.20
CA TYR A 172 14.69 18.48 1.85
C TYR A 172 15.23 19.64 1.04
N ARG A 173 16.32 19.42 0.29
CA ARG A 173 16.94 20.49 -0.55
C ARG A 173 15.99 20.98 -1.64
N GLU A 174 15.21 20.09 -2.24
CA GLU A 174 14.27 20.36 -3.34
C GLU A 174 12.89 20.78 -2.82
N ASN A 175 12.37 20.07 -1.83
CA ASN A 175 10.96 20.17 -1.41
C ASN A 175 10.75 20.93 -0.10
N ARG A 176 11.83 21.30 0.61
CA ARG A 176 11.80 22.07 1.85
C ARG A 176 10.86 21.44 2.89
N PHE A 177 10.24 22.27 3.71
CA PHE A 177 9.38 21.81 4.82
C PHE A 177 8.11 21.09 4.33
N ALA A 178 7.54 21.50 3.22
CA ALA A 178 6.37 20.84 2.64
C ALA A 178 6.67 19.39 2.24
N GLY A 179 7.84 19.14 1.63
CA GLY A 179 8.28 17.78 1.30
C GLY A 179 8.59 16.94 2.53
N LEU A 180 9.14 17.53 3.58
CA LEU A 180 9.41 16.85 4.85
C LEU A 180 8.12 16.35 5.50
N ILE A 181 7.08 17.16 5.56
CA ILE A 181 5.77 16.76 6.07
C ILE A 181 5.12 15.72 5.14
N ALA A 182 5.09 15.99 3.84
CA ALA A 182 4.42 15.11 2.90
C ALA A 182 5.01 13.69 2.88
N GLN A 183 6.32 13.54 3.04
CA GLN A 183 6.99 12.25 3.03
C GLN A 183 7.16 11.67 4.43
N GLY A 184 7.50 12.49 5.41
CA GLY A 184 7.73 12.05 6.78
C GLY A 184 6.46 11.67 7.54
N LEU A 185 5.36 12.37 7.29
CA LEU A 185 4.06 12.11 7.93
C LEU A 185 2.98 11.62 6.96
N GLY A 186 3.19 11.81 5.65
CA GLY A 186 2.26 11.32 4.63
C GLY A 186 2.67 9.94 4.12
N THR A 187 3.57 9.88 3.13
CA THR A 187 4.04 8.61 2.56
C THR A 187 5.34 8.77 1.77
N SER A 188 6.26 7.79 1.92
CA SER A 188 7.46 7.67 1.08
C SER A 188 7.16 7.23 -0.36
N MET A 189 5.95 6.75 -0.64
CA MET A 189 5.51 6.34 -1.97
C MET A 189 5.61 7.47 -3.01
N LEU A 190 5.63 8.74 -2.58
CA LEU A 190 5.87 9.90 -3.44
C LEU A 190 7.23 9.84 -4.16
N GLN A 191 8.19 9.07 -3.64
CA GLN A 191 9.52 8.92 -4.24
C GLN A 191 9.60 7.82 -5.32
N VAL A 192 8.56 7.01 -5.50
CA VAL A 192 8.56 5.92 -6.51
C VAL A 192 8.99 6.39 -7.90
N PRO A 193 8.48 7.51 -8.45
CA PRO A 193 8.93 8.00 -9.76
C PRO A 193 10.43 8.34 -9.81
N ASN A 194 11.00 8.84 -8.71
CA ASN A 194 12.41 9.16 -8.61
C ASN A 194 13.26 7.90 -8.42
N ILE A 195 12.78 6.93 -7.65
CA ILE A 195 13.42 5.62 -7.44
C ILE A 195 13.54 4.87 -8.77
N VAL A 196 12.48 4.88 -9.60
CA VAL A 196 12.51 4.23 -10.92
C VAL A 196 13.58 4.85 -11.83
N ARG A 197 13.80 6.18 -11.75
CA ARG A 197 14.82 6.89 -12.54
C ARG A 197 16.23 6.73 -11.97
N HIS A 198 16.33 6.74 -10.64
CA HIS A 198 17.59 6.74 -9.89
C HIS A 198 17.50 5.77 -8.69
N PRO A 199 17.60 4.44 -8.89
CA PRO A 199 17.37 3.46 -7.84
C PRO A 199 18.33 3.58 -6.64
N LEU A 200 19.49 4.18 -6.83
CA LEU A 200 20.47 4.38 -5.74
C LEU A 200 19.97 5.30 -4.61
N ILE A 201 18.96 6.14 -4.86
CA ILE A 201 18.37 6.97 -3.79
C ILE A 201 17.65 6.16 -2.71
N TRP A 202 17.33 4.90 -3.00
CA TRP A 202 16.71 3.99 -2.04
C TRP A 202 17.67 3.42 -1.01
N VAL A 203 18.96 3.36 -1.38
CA VAL A 203 20.01 2.71 -0.55
C VAL A 203 20.17 3.37 0.82
N PRO A 204 20.32 4.71 0.97
CA PRO A 204 20.55 5.33 2.26
C PRO A 204 19.40 5.10 3.27
N PRO A 205 18.11 5.32 2.94
CA PRO A 205 17.02 5.02 3.86
C PRO A 205 16.94 3.54 4.23
N THR A 206 17.19 2.63 3.28
CA THR A 206 17.16 1.19 3.53
C THR A 206 18.31 0.74 4.44
N LEU A 207 19.52 1.25 4.25
CA LEU A 207 20.63 0.99 5.15
C LEU A 207 20.37 1.53 6.56
N ALA A 208 19.82 2.72 6.67
CA ALA A 208 19.42 3.28 7.95
C ALA A 208 18.37 2.41 8.64
N SER A 209 17.38 1.87 7.91
CA SER A 209 16.39 0.91 8.43
C SER A 209 17.06 -0.36 8.93
N ALA A 210 18.00 -0.93 8.16
CA ALA A 210 18.74 -2.13 8.53
C ALA A 210 19.61 -1.95 9.78
N ILE A 211 20.13 -0.75 10.03
CA ILE A 211 20.92 -0.43 11.22
C ILE A 211 20.02 -0.18 12.44
N LEU A 212 18.94 0.58 12.26
CA LEU A 212 18.04 0.94 13.37
C LEU A 212 17.16 -0.23 13.83
N GLY A 213 16.86 -1.19 12.94
CA GLY A 213 16.09 -2.39 13.27
C GLY A 213 16.69 -3.17 14.44
N PRO A 214 17.95 -3.64 14.38
CA PRO A 214 18.61 -4.33 15.50
C PRO A 214 18.70 -3.50 16.78
N ILE A 215 18.95 -2.21 16.68
CA ILE A 215 18.96 -1.31 17.84
C ILE A 215 17.60 -1.33 18.53
N THR A 216 16.54 -1.30 17.73
CA THR A 216 15.16 -1.32 18.22
C THR A 216 14.81 -2.64 18.89
N THR A 217 15.23 -3.77 18.32
CA THR A 217 14.88 -5.10 18.85
C THR A 217 15.76 -5.51 20.03
N MET A 218 17.05 -5.19 20.02
CA MET A 218 18.01 -5.68 21.02
C MET A 218 18.25 -4.70 22.17
N VAL A 219 18.27 -3.39 21.87
CA VAL A 219 18.60 -2.36 22.87
C VAL A 219 17.34 -1.77 23.48
N LEU A 220 16.37 -1.37 22.64
CA LEU A 220 15.15 -0.71 23.09
C LEU A 220 14.04 -1.69 23.46
N GLY A 221 14.08 -2.93 22.99
CA GLY A 221 12.99 -3.90 23.17
C GLY A 221 11.65 -3.39 22.67
N MET A 222 11.65 -2.53 21.64
CA MET A 222 10.48 -1.85 21.15
C MET A 222 9.47 -2.83 20.56
N GLN A 223 8.25 -2.77 21.03
CA GLN A 223 7.14 -3.60 20.58
C GLN A 223 6.07 -2.75 19.90
N SER A 224 5.38 -3.33 18.94
CA SER A 224 4.26 -2.73 18.26
C SER A 224 3.22 -3.79 17.90
N ASN A 225 2.18 -3.42 17.19
CA ASN A 225 1.12 -4.31 16.74
C ASN A 225 1.03 -4.35 15.20
N ALA A 226 0.15 -5.21 14.69
CA ALA A 226 -0.04 -5.43 13.25
C ALA A 226 -0.35 -4.15 12.47
N ILE A 227 -1.12 -3.22 13.05
CA ILE A 227 -1.46 -1.95 12.41
C ILE A 227 -0.24 -1.02 12.35
N GLY A 228 0.45 -0.85 13.47
CA GLY A 228 1.65 0.01 13.58
C GLY A 228 2.79 -0.47 12.68
N SER A 229 2.94 -1.80 12.54
CA SER A 229 4.02 -2.44 11.80
C SER A 229 4.12 -2.01 10.34
N GLY A 230 3.00 -1.74 9.69
CA GLY A 230 2.95 -1.39 8.27
C GLY A 230 2.75 0.10 7.97
N MET A 231 2.54 0.94 8.99
CA MET A 231 2.23 2.36 8.81
C MET A 231 3.43 3.29 9.04
N GLY A 232 4.42 2.88 9.83
CA GLY A 232 5.55 3.73 10.17
C GLY A 232 5.12 5.07 10.74
N SER A 233 5.68 6.18 10.24
CA SER A 233 5.31 7.53 10.65
C SER A 233 4.11 8.13 9.91
N ALA A 234 3.44 7.36 9.04
CA ALA A 234 2.24 7.84 8.36
C ALA A 234 1.12 8.18 9.37
N GLY A 235 0.73 9.45 9.42
CA GLY A 235 -0.22 9.96 10.41
C GLY A 235 0.16 9.68 11.87
N LEU A 236 1.44 9.42 12.17
CA LEU A 236 1.96 9.01 13.49
C LEU A 236 1.38 7.67 14.00
N VAL A 237 0.77 6.87 13.12
CA VAL A 237 0.09 5.63 13.54
C VAL A 237 1.07 4.64 14.15
N GLY A 238 2.26 4.45 13.55
CA GLY A 238 3.28 3.56 14.10
C GLY A 238 3.69 3.93 15.51
N GLN A 239 3.92 5.22 15.78
CA GLN A 239 4.31 5.73 17.09
C GLN A 239 3.19 5.56 18.12
N ILE A 240 1.95 5.88 17.74
CA ILE A 240 0.79 5.73 18.62
C ILE A 240 0.56 4.25 18.97
N MET A 241 0.62 3.36 17.98
CA MET A 241 0.44 1.93 18.21
C MET A 241 1.57 1.33 19.04
N THR A 242 2.81 1.77 18.85
CA THR A 242 3.94 1.38 19.69
C THR A 242 3.75 1.83 21.13
N PHE A 243 3.36 3.09 21.33
CA PHE A 243 3.09 3.61 22.67
C PHE A 243 1.97 2.82 23.37
N GLN A 244 0.87 2.54 22.67
CA GLN A 244 -0.25 1.73 23.21
C GLN A 244 0.14 0.28 23.53
N THR A 245 1.09 -0.29 22.79
CA THR A 245 1.52 -1.68 23.00
C THR A 245 2.50 -1.80 24.17
N MET A 246 3.27 -0.74 24.44
CA MET A 246 4.31 -0.73 25.46
C MET A 246 3.89 -0.05 26.78
N SER A 247 2.70 0.59 26.80
CA SER A 247 2.11 1.19 28.03
C SER A 247 1.28 0.16 28.78
#